data_126f3b1073b42c5e862c9212e18fee06
#
_entry.id   126f3b1073b42c5e862c9212e18fee06
#
_cell.length_a   1.000
_cell.length_b   1.000
_cell.length_c   1.000
_cell.angle_alpha   90.00
_cell.angle_beta   90.00
_cell.angle_gamma   90.00
#
_symmetry.space_group_name_H-M   'P 1'
#
loop_
_entity.id
_entity.type
_entity.pdbx_description
1 polymer ?
#
loop_
_entity_poly.entity_id
_entity_poly.type
_entity_poly.pdbx_seq_one_letter_code
_entity_poly.pdbx_strand_id
1 'polypeptide(L)'
;MLWIGAVVAVLVAGVLFSYVVEALRRKPTAPTRLAWWPAAPIETVEVDGVRLRYVAAGEGPTLVLLHTLRTQLDMFQRIAPVLAARFRVFALDLPGHGWSDIPEARYDADYFVDVVSKALERLRIRDAVIIGESIGGSIALLLAARHQRSVRAVVAINPYDYAGGQGIRRSSLWANLVFGLTNVPVLGSTVNRLRSLPVVTLILRGGVRRRDALPAGLAREIHLVGNRPGHARAIGALVRHWSTWESARTEYAAIERPVLLLYGDHDWSLDHERAANAHDIPGAELRVISNAGHFLSLDAPDEVLAELVPWLGKLDSAGGSNQATALAHSA
;
A
#
# COMPACT_ATOMS: atom_id res chain seq x y z
N MET A 1 -25.55 -24.60 31.77
CA MET A 1 -24.93 -25.45 30.74
C MET A 1 -25.64 -25.34 29.38
N LEU A 2 -26.97 -25.40 29.29
CA LEU A 2 -27.72 -25.27 28.00
C LEU A 2 -27.41 -24.00 27.21
N TRP A 3 -27.27 -22.82 27.83
CA TRP A 3 -26.96 -21.57 27.16
C TRP A 3 -25.54 -21.53 26.56
N ILE A 4 -24.57 -22.15 27.24
CA ILE A 4 -23.18 -22.21 26.72
C ILE A 4 -23.15 -23.11 25.48
N GLY A 5 -23.85 -24.27 25.51
CA GLY A 5 -23.96 -25.14 24.36
C GLY A 5 -24.62 -24.49 23.16
N ALA A 6 -25.68 -23.71 23.38
CA ALA A 6 -26.34 -22.93 22.30
C ALA A 6 -25.42 -21.86 21.69
N VAL A 7 -24.70 -21.10 22.50
CA VAL A 7 -23.74 -20.10 22.02
C VAL A 7 -22.61 -20.77 21.19
N VAL A 8 -22.05 -21.85 21.67
CA VAL A 8 -20.99 -22.59 20.94
C VAL A 8 -21.54 -23.11 19.60
N ALA A 9 -22.76 -23.68 19.59
CA ALA A 9 -23.39 -24.17 18.36
C ALA A 9 -23.58 -23.03 17.32
N VAL A 10 -24.04 -21.87 17.74
CA VAL A 10 -24.19 -20.70 16.87
C VAL A 10 -22.84 -20.23 16.31
N LEU A 11 -21.80 -20.19 17.13
CA LEU A 11 -20.45 -19.82 16.68
C LEU A 11 -19.91 -20.83 15.66
N VAL A 12 -20.04 -22.12 15.91
CA VAL A 12 -19.63 -23.19 14.99
C VAL A 12 -20.41 -23.11 13.68
N ALA A 13 -21.73 -22.93 13.74
CA ALA A 13 -22.57 -22.73 12.55
C ALA A 13 -22.16 -21.50 11.74
N GLY A 14 -21.84 -20.37 12.40
CA GLY A 14 -21.32 -19.17 11.76
C GLY A 14 -20.00 -19.39 11.05
N VAL A 15 -19.08 -20.13 11.68
CA VAL A 15 -17.80 -20.51 11.07
C VAL A 15 -18.03 -21.36 9.83
N LEU A 16 -18.82 -22.44 9.93
CA LEU A 16 -19.13 -23.34 8.80
C LEU A 16 -19.82 -22.57 7.67
N PHE A 17 -20.79 -21.73 8.00
CA PHE A 17 -21.48 -20.87 7.04
C PHE A 17 -20.50 -19.95 6.29
N SER A 18 -19.47 -19.42 6.97
CA SER A 18 -18.47 -18.58 6.32
C SER A 18 -17.68 -19.30 5.23
N TYR A 19 -17.39 -20.60 5.41
CA TYR A 19 -16.75 -21.42 4.37
C TYR A 19 -17.68 -21.67 3.18
N VAL A 20 -18.98 -21.89 3.43
CA VAL A 20 -19.98 -22.03 2.36
C VAL A 20 -20.06 -20.73 1.55
N VAL A 21 -20.14 -19.58 2.23
CA VAL A 21 -20.15 -18.26 1.57
C VAL A 21 -18.90 -18.06 0.73
N GLU A 22 -17.72 -18.41 1.22
CA GLU A 22 -16.47 -18.31 0.47
C GLU A 22 -16.46 -19.21 -0.76
N ALA A 23 -16.90 -20.46 -0.61
CA ALA A 23 -16.96 -21.45 -1.70
C ALA A 23 -17.94 -21.04 -2.82
N LEU A 24 -19.07 -20.40 -2.47
CA LEU A 24 -20.10 -19.96 -3.40
C LEU A 24 -19.79 -18.62 -4.05
N ARG A 25 -18.76 -17.91 -3.64
CA ARG A 25 -18.40 -16.63 -4.24
C ARG A 25 -17.96 -16.79 -5.67
N ARG A 26 -18.50 -15.91 -6.52
CA ARG A 26 -18.06 -15.83 -7.91
C ARG A 26 -16.58 -15.48 -7.97
N LYS A 27 -15.78 -16.33 -8.59
CA LYS A 27 -14.37 -16.05 -8.85
C LYS A 27 -14.29 -14.92 -9.90
N PRO A 28 -13.62 -13.82 -9.61
CA PRO A 28 -13.49 -12.73 -10.57
C PRO A 28 -12.47 -13.10 -11.65
N THR A 29 -12.63 -12.48 -12.81
CA THR A 29 -11.67 -12.56 -13.92
C THR A 29 -10.83 -11.28 -13.92
N ALA A 30 -9.51 -11.42 -14.08
CA ALA A 30 -8.62 -10.28 -14.16
C ALA A 30 -8.96 -9.41 -15.38
N PRO A 31 -8.96 -8.08 -15.24
CA PRO A 31 -9.14 -7.18 -16.36
C PRO A 31 -7.93 -7.27 -17.30
N THR A 32 -8.18 -7.14 -18.59
CA THR A 32 -7.12 -7.07 -19.62
C THR A 32 -6.61 -5.64 -19.84
N ARG A 33 -7.35 -4.64 -19.35
CA ARG A 33 -7.01 -3.20 -19.40
C ARG A 33 -7.51 -2.51 -18.14
N LEU A 34 -6.82 -1.46 -17.73
CA LEU A 34 -7.29 -0.55 -16.69
C LEU A 34 -8.28 0.45 -17.31
N ALA A 35 -9.50 0.54 -16.77
CA ALA A 35 -10.51 1.49 -17.25
C ALA A 35 -10.06 2.95 -17.11
N TRP A 36 -9.30 3.26 -16.07
CA TRP A 36 -8.79 4.60 -15.76
C TRP A 36 -7.44 4.90 -16.43
N TRP A 37 -6.75 3.90 -17.01
CA TRP A 37 -5.48 4.09 -17.73
C TRP A 37 -5.37 3.11 -18.91
N PRO A 38 -6.23 3.24 -19.94
CA PRO A 38 -6.30 2.28 -21.05
C PRO A 38 -5.01 2.16 -21.86
N ALA A 39 -4.18 3.21 -21.86
CA ALA A 39 -2.90 3.25 -22.57
C ALA A 39 -1.78 2.47 -21.85
N ALA A 40 -1.92 2.21 -20.56
CA ALA A 40 -0.91 1.45 -19.80
C ALA A 40 -1.19 -0.06 -19.94
N PRO A 41 -0.24 -0.84 -20.53
CA PRO A 41 -0.40 -2.29 -20.62
C PRO A 41 -0.33 -2.92 -19.23
N ILE A 42 -1.15 -3.94 -19.01
CA ILE A 42 -1.06 -4.78 -17.83
C ILE A 42 -0.03 -5.87 -18.10
N GLU A 43 0.98 -5.95 -17.26
CA GLU A 43 2.08 -6.89 -17.36
C GLU A 43 2.26 -7.68 -16.06
N THR A 44 3.12 -8.69 -16.08
CA THR A 44 3.48 -9.47 -14.89
C THR A 44 4.99 -9.66 -14.81
N VAL A 45 5.51 -9.64 -13.59
CA VAL A 45 6.88 -10.02 -13.27
C VAL A 45 6.85 -11.19 -12.30
N GLU A 46 7.69 -12.19 -12.50
CA GLU A 46 7.80 -13.36 -11.63
C GLU A 46 8.99 -13.22 -10.69
N VAL A 47 8.72 -13.42 -9.40
CA VAL A 47 9.70 -13.38 -8.31
C VAL A 47 9.53 -14.65 -7.47
N ASP A 48 10.49 -15.54 -7.49
CA ASP A 48 10.50 -16.78 -6.69
C ASP A 48 9.20 -17.60 -6.84
N GLY A 49 8.67 -17.69 -8.06
CA GLY A 49 7.43 -18.40 -8.37
C GLY A 49 6.14 -17.60 -8.06
N VAL A 50 6.25 -16.35 -7.62
CA VAL A 50 5.13 -15.44 -7.36
C VAL A 50 5.01 -14.43 -8.50
N ARG A 51 3.89 -14.41 -9.21
CA ARG A 51 3.63 -13.43 -10.27
C ARG A 51 3.01 -12.18 -9.67
N LEU A 52 3.66 -11.04 -9.89
CA LEU A 52 3.17 -9.73 -9.53
C LEU A 52 2.62 -9.02 -10.76
N ARG A 53 1.38 -8.52 -10.67
CA ARG A 53 0.82 -7.64 -11.70
C ARG A 53 1.42 -6.25 -11.56
N TYR A 54 1.74 -5.64 -12.69
CA TYR A 54 2.11 -4.24 -12.75
C TYR A 54 1.62 -3.57 -14.02
N VAL A 55 1.68 -2.27 -14.06
CA VAL A 55 1.56 -1.45 -15.26
C VAL A 55 2.77 -0.55 -15.35
N ALA A 56 3.22 -0.27 -16.57
CA ALA A 56 4.30 0.66 -16.84
C ALA A 56 3.94 1.59 -17.99
N ALA A 57 4.08 2.91 -17.80
CA ALA A 57 3.83 3.89 -18.85
C ALA A 57 4.64 5.17 -18.62
N GLY A 58 4.74 5.99 -19.68
CA GLY A 58 5.53 7.21 -19.68
C GLY A 58 7.01 6.98 -19.94
N GLU A 59 7.75 8.08 -20.04
CA GLU A 59 9.19 8.11 -20.27
C GLU A 59 9.85 9.10 -19.30
N GLY A 60 11.15 8.94 -19.08
CA GLY A 60 11.93 9.80 -18.18
C GLY A 60 12.39 9.09 -16.91
N PRO A 61 12.67 9.84 -15.82
CA PRO A 61 13.09 9.26 -14.55
C PRO A 61 12.05 8.28 -14.00
N THR A 62 12.53 7.19 -13.39
CA THR A 62 11.64 6.09 -12.97
C THR A 62 10.98 6.37 -11.62
N LEU A 63 9.66 6.21 -11.59
CA LEU A 63 8.84 6.18 -10.38
C LEU A 63 8.23 4.80 -10.19
N VAL A 64 8.23 4.30 -8.95
CA VAL A 64 7.56 3.04 -8.58
C VAL A 64 6.48 3.35 -7.54
N LEU A 65 5.24 2.98 -7.83
CA LEU A 65 4.08 3.22 -6.96
C LEU A 65 3.70 1.94 -6.23
N LEU A 66 3.65 1.99 -4.89
CA LEU A 66 3.31 0.88 -4.00
C LEU A 66 2.05 1.22 -3.20
N HIS A 67 0.98 0.46 -3.42
CA HIS A 67 -0.35 0.74 -2.85
C HIS A 67 -0.49 0.31 -1.39
N THR A 68 -1.63 0.63 -0.79
CA THR A 68 -1.97 0.37 0.60
C THR A 68 -2.56 -1.05 0.82
N LEU A 69 -2.67 -1.42 2.09
CA LEU A 69 -3.28 -2.65 2.58
C LEU A 69 -4.69 -2.89 1.99
N ARG A 70 -4.96 -4.13 1.58
CA ARG A 70 -6.28 -4.61 1.07
C ARG A 70 -6.79 -3.87 -0.16
N THR A 71 -5.93 -3.16 -0.85
CA THR A 71 -6.24 -2.45 -2.10
C THR A 71 -5.40 -2.99 -3.26
N GLN A 72 -5.17 -2.20 -4.25
CA GLN A 72 -4.43 -2.54 -5.46
C GLN A 72 -3.94 -1.28 -6.17
N LEU A 73 -3.18 -1.42 -7.23
CA LEU A 73 -2.60 -0.30 -7.99
C LEU A 73 -3.63 0.77 -8.44
N ASP A 74 -4.92 0.41 -8.50
CA ASP A 74 -6.02 1.34 -8.81
C ASP A 74 -6.16 2.49 -7.78
N MET A 75 -5.49 2.41 -6.61
CA MET A 75 -5.41 3.52 -5.66
C MET A 75 -4.73 4.76 -6.27
N PHE A 76 -3.85 4.54 -7.25
CA PHE A 76 -3.12 5.64 -7.91
C PHE A 76 -3.79 6.18 -9.16
N GLN A 77 -5.05 5.82 -9.44
CA GLN A 77 -5.75 6.18 -10.67
C GLN A 77 -5.85 7.69 -10.94
N ARG A 78 -5.76 8.52 -9.90
CA ARG A 78 -5.82 9.97 -10.03
C ARG A 78 -4.45 10.62 -10.22
N ILE A 79 -3.36 9.97 -9.80
CA ILE A 79 -2.01 10.57 -9.89
C ILE A 79 -1.10 9.89 -10.92
N ALA A 80 -1.20 8.56 -11.11
CA ALA A 80 -0.29 7.84 -12.00
C ALA A 80 -0.33 8.31 -13.46
N PRO A 81 -1.49 8.53 -14.11
CA PRO A 81 -1.53 9.05 -15.48
C PRO A 81 -0.92 10.45 -15.62
N VAL A 82 -1.07 11.30 -14.60
CA VAL A 82 -0.51 12.66 -14.59
C VAL A 82 1.02 12.60 -14.47
N LEU A 83 1.54 11.76 -13.58
CA LEU A 83 2.98 11.54 -13.42
C LEU A 83 3.60 10.95 -14.69
N ALA A 84 2.91 10.06 -15.38
CA ALA A 84 3.39 9.43 -16.62
C ALA A 84 3.58 10.39 -17.79
N ALA A 85 3.06 11.62 -17.71
CA ALA A 85 3.35 12.66 -18.69
C ALA A 85 4.82 13.13 -18.67
N ARG A 86 5.56 12.89 -17.56
CA ARG A 86 6.94 13.39 -17.36
C ARG A 86 7.89 12.32 -16.81
N PHE A 87 7.38 11.20 -16.34
CA PHE A 87 8.13 10.14 -15.66
C PHE A 87 7.77 8.79 -16.24
N ARG A 88 8.70 7.83 -16.14
CA ARG A 88 8.41 6.43 -16.38
C ARG A 88 7.82 5.83 -15.11
N VAL A 89 6.51 5.64 -15.08
CA VAL A 89 5.76 5.19 -13.90
C VAL A 89 5.52 3.69 -13.96
N PHE A 90 5.91 2.99 -12.91
CA PHE A 90 5.53 1.61 -12.62
C PHE A 90 4.58 1.61 -11.43
N ALA A 91 3.41 0.98 -11.56
CA ALA A 91 2.54 0.73 -10.42
C ALA A 91 2.35 -0.77 -10.26
N LEU A 92 2.64 -1.29 -9.06
CA LEU A 92 2.65 -2.72 -8.76
C LEU A 92 1.47 -3.10 -7.86
N ASP A 93 0.87 -4.27 -8.10
CA ASP A 93 0.09 -4.95 -7.08
C ASP A 93 1.03 -5.75 -6.18
N LEU A 94 0.97 -5.48 -4.89
CA LEU A 94 1.73 -6.22 -3.88
C LEU A 94 1.30 -7.69 -3.82
N PRO A 95 2.18 -8.63 -3.40
CA PRO A 95 1.79 -10.03 -3.26
C PRO A 95 0.59 -10.18 -2.33
N GLY A 96 -0.36 -11.05 -2.68
CA GLY A 96 -1.60 -11.25 -1.94
C GLY A 96 -2.68 -10.18 -2.17
N HIS A 97 -2.37 -9.15 -2.95
CA HIS A 97 -3.26 -8.01 -3.24
C HIS A 97 -3.54 -7.90 -4.73
N GLY A 98 -4.56 -7.11 -5.08
CA GLY A 98 -4.93 -6.86 -6.46
C GLY A 98 -5.04 -8.14 -7.26
N TRP A 99 -4.37 -8.18 -8.40
CA TRP A 99 -4.32 -9.35 -9.27
C TRP A 99 -2.97 -10.07 -9.26
N SER A 100 -2.07 -9.71 -8.34
CA SER A 100 -0.87 -10.48 -8.04
C SER A 100 -1.20 -11.83 -7.40
N ASP A 101 -0.32 -12.82 -7.51
CA ASP A 101 -0.51 -14.12 -6.90
C ASP A 101 -0.66 -14.02 -5.36
N ILE A 102 -1.33 -15.02 -4.79
CA ILE A 102 -1.62 -15.10 -3.35
C ILE A 102 -0.89 -16.32 -2.77
N PRO A 103 0.44 -16.26 -2.59
CA PRO A 103 1.20 -17.37 -2.05
C PRO A 103 0.88 -17.63 -0.58
N GLU A 104 1.32 -18.78 -0.08
CA GLU A 104 1.39 -19.05 1.34
C GLU A 104 2.65 -18.40 1.90
N ALA A 105 2.47 -17.30 2.65
CA ALA A 105 3.55 -16.51 3.19
C ALA A 105 3.16 -15.89 4.54
N ARG A 106 4.13 -15.32 5.24
CA ARG A 106 3.90 -14.62 6.51
C ARG A 106 3.18 -13.28 6.30
N TYR A 107 3.42 -12.61 5.18
CA TYR A 107 2.89 -11.26 4.88
C TYR A 107 3.31 -10.23 5.95
N ASP A 108 4.52 -10.36 6.49
CA ASP A 108 5.18 -9.40 7.37
C ASP A 108 5.99 -8.36 6.56
N ALA A 109 6.55 -7.37 7.23
CA ALA A 109 7.33 -6.31 6.59
C ALA A 109 8.49 -6.87 5.77
N ASP A 110 9.22 -7.86 6.30
CA ASP A 110 10.37 -8.48 5.63
C ASP A 110 9.97 -9.16 4.32
N TYR A 111 8.88 -9.92 4.33
CA TYR A 111 8.38 -10.59 3.15
C TYR A 111 8.03 -9.61 2.03
N PHE A 112 7.33 -8.51 2.35
CA PHE A 112 6.98 -7.52 1.32
C PHE A 112 8.20 -6.80 0.77
N VAL A 113 9.15 -6.41 1.62
CA VAL A 113 10.39 -5.74 1.19
C VAL A 113 11.22 -6.65 0.30
N ASP A 114 11.38 -7.93 0.67
CA ASP A 114 12.13 -8.91 -0.11
C ASP A 114 11.50 -9.11 -1.51
N VAL A 115 10.18 -9.35 -1.57
CA VAL A 115 9.49 -9.56 -2.86
C VAL A 115 9.54 -8.33 -3.74
N VAL A 116 9.33 -7.12 -3.18
CA VAL A 116 9.39 -5.88 -3.98
C VAL A 116 10.82 -5.60 -4.44
N SER A 117 11.84 -5.78 -3.59
CA SER A 117 13.24 -5.63 -3.97
C SER A 117 13.60 -6.52 -5.16
N LYS A 118 13.25 -7.81 -5.09
CA LYS A 118 13.48 -8.76 -6.19
C LYS A 118 12.68 -8.41 -7.45
N ALA A 119 11.46 -7.86 -7.30
CA ALA A 119 10.68 -7.38 -8.44
C ALA A 119 11.38 -6.22 -9.16
N LEU A 120 11.93 -5.26 -8.41
CA LEU A 120 12.71 -4.16 -8.99
C LEU A 120 13.94 -4.69 -9.74
N GLU A 121 14.65 -5.67 -9.18
CA GLU A 121 15.80 -6.31 -9.84
C GLU A 121 15.41 -7.01 -11.14
N ARG A 122 14.33 -7.81 -11.13
CA ARG A 122 13.81 -8.52 -12.33
C ARG A 122 13.37 -7.57 -13.43
N LEU A 123 12.75 -6.45 -13.05
CA LEU A 123 12.35 -5.37 -13.95
C LEU A 123 13.55 -4.48 -14.37
N ARG A 124 14.74 -4.74 -13.84
CA ARG A 124 15.96 -3.93 -14.05
C ARG A 124 15.77 -2.46 -13.68
N ILE A 125 14.91 -2.21 -12.69
CA ILE A 125 14.68 -0.88 -12.15
C ILE A 125 15.81 -0.56 -11.18
N ARG A 126 16.53 0.52 -11.49
CA ARG A 126 17.61 1.07 -10.67
C ARG A 126 17.42 2.57 -10.56
N ASP A 127 17.92 3.15 -9.47
CA ASP A 127 17.87 4.61 -9.26
C ASP A 127 16.44 5.19 -9.38
N ALA A 128 15.46 4.48 -8.83
CA ALA A 128 14.05 4.86 -8.88
C ALA A 128 13.64 5.68 -7.65
N VAL A 129 12.70 6.60 -7.83
CA VAL A 129 11.95 7.17 -6.70
C VAL A 129 10.81 6.22 -6.36
N ILE A 130 10.80 5.73 -5.14
CA ILE A 130 9.73 4.84 -4.66
C ILE A 130 8.69 5.68 -3.94
N ILE A 131 7.47 5.64 -4.45
CA ILE A 131 6.32 6.36 -3.91
C ILE A 131 5.37 5.33 -3.33
N GLY A 132 5.23 5.29 -2.03
CA GLY A 132 4.37 4.31 -1.37
C GLY A 132 3.31 4.97 -0.51
N GLU A 133 2.11 4.38 -0.47
CA GLU A 133 1.02 4.82 0.40
C GLU A 133 0.72 3.76 1.46
N SER A 134 0.60 4.17 2.72
CA SER A 134 0.32 3.29 3.87
C SER A 134 1.41 2.22 4.03
N ILE A 135 1.08 0.91 3.99
CA ILE A 135 2.11 -0.15 4.00
C ILE A 135 3.09 -0.01 2.82
N GLY A 136 2.62 0.49 1.66
CA GLY A 136 3.50 0.82 0.54
C GLY A 136 4.54 1.88 0.91
N GLY A 137 4.17 2.87 1.73
CA GLY A 137 5.07 3.89 2.28
C GLY A 137 6.11 3.28 3.21
N SER A 138 5.69 2.40 4.11
CA SER A 138 6.61 1.68 5.01
C SER A 138 7.55 0.75 4.23
N ILE A 139 7.06 0.07 3.18
CA ILE A 139 7.91 -0.73 2.27
C ILE A 139 8.94 0.17 1.59
N ALA A 140 8.54 1.35 1.08
CA ALA A 140 9.45 2.28 0.41
C ALA A 140 10.57 2.75 1.34
N LEU A 141 10.26 3.08 2.58
CA LEU A 141 11.24 3.46 3.60
C LEU A 141 12.21 2.32 3.93
N LEU A 142 11.70 1.09 4.11
CA LEU A 142 12.54 -0.08 4.38
C LEU A 142 13.40 -0.47 3.17
N LEU A 143 12.91 -0.31 1.94
CA LEU A 143 13.73 -0.47 0.74
C LEU A 143 14.89 0.53 0.72
N ALA A 144 14.67 1.78 1.11
CA ALA A 144 15.73 2.77 1.21
C ALA A 144 16.73 2.43 2.30
N ALA A 145 16.28 1.93 3.45
CA ALA A 145 17.16 1.51 4.54
C ALA A 145 18.03 0.30 4.18
N ARG A 146 17.46 -0.68 3.46
CA ARG A 146 18.11 -1.98 3.19
C ARG A 146 18.74 -2.06 1.80
N HIS A 147 18.16 -1.43 0.79
CA HIS A 147 18.50 -1.58 -0.64
C HIS A 147 18.80 -0.23 -1.31
N GLN A 148 19.63 0.57 -0.70
CA GLN A 148 19.93 1.95 -1.11
C GLN A 148 20.36 2.13 -2.57
N ARG A 149 21.02 1.11 -3.19
CA ARG A 149 21.46 1.19 -4.58
C ARG A 149 20.34 1.19 -5.60
N SER A 150 19.18 0.61 -5.27
CA SER A 150 18.00 0.56 -6.16
C SER A 150 17.11 1.79 -5.98
N VAL A 151 17.27 2.50 -4.86
CA VAL A 151 16.42 3.60 -4.45
C VAL A 151 17.17 4.92 -4.58
N ARG A 152 16.67 5.83 -5.41
CA ARG A 152 17.16 7.20 -5.54
C ARG A 152 16.62 8.09 -4.42
N ALA A 153 15.34 7.98 -4.15
CA ALA A 153 14.63 8.75 -3.14
C ALA A 153 13.31 8.06 -2.76
N VAL A 154 12.68 8.49 -1.68
CA VAL A 154 11.39 7.96 -1.22
C VAL A 154 10.38 9.06 -1.03
N VAL A 155 9.14 8.79 -1.45
CA VAL A 155 7.96 9.53 -1.02
C VAL A 155 7.06 8.57 -0.25
N ALA A 156 6.97 8.75 1.06
CA ALA A 156 6.12 7.94 1.91
C ALA A 156 4.85 8.73 2.26
N ILE A 157 3.73 8.25 1.71
CA ILE A 157 2.40 8.83 1.90
C ILE A 157 1.70 8.08 3.03
N ASN A 158 1.41 8.76 4.14
CA ASN A 158 0.75 8.17 5.31
C ASN A 158 1.34 6.79 5.68
N PRO A 159 2.67 6.62 5.84
CA PRO A 159 3.27 5.31 6.12
C PRO A 159 2.63 4.65 7.34
N TYR A 160 2.46 3.32 7.27
CA TYR A 160 1.68 2.54 8.24
C TYR A 160 2.58 1.80 9.22
N ASP A 161 3.29 2.55 10.06
CA ASP A 161 4.37 2.08 10.94
C ASP A 161 4.19 2.55 12.41
N TYR A 162 2.94 2.60 12.87
CA TYR A 162 2.54 3.10 14.18
C TYR A 162 1.42 2.25 14.80
N ALA A 163 1.14 2.46 16.07
CA ALA A 163 0.04 1.81 16.83
C ALA A 163 0.04 0.27 16.74
N GLY A 164 1.21 -0.37 16.68
CA GLY A 164 1.34 -1.82 16.51
C GLY A 164 0.70 -2.32 15.21
N GLY A 165 0.60 -1.47 14.16
CA GLY A 165 -0.12 -1.75 12.91
C GLY A 165 -1.65 -1.68 13.04
N GLN A 166 -2.18 -1.15 14.13
CA GLN A 166 -3.62 -1.09 14.40
C GLN A 166 -4.25 0.29 14.11
N GLY A 167 -3.53 1.20 13.46
CA GLY A 167 -3.98 2.57 13.18
C GLY A 167 -5.34 2.65 12.50
N ILE A 168 -5.64 1.73 11.58
CA ILE A 168 -6.94 1.64 10.90
C ILE A 168 -8.14 1.56 11.86
N ARG A 169 -7.96 1.06 13.09
CA ARG A 169 -9.02 1.00 14.11
C ARG A 169 -9.47 2.38 14.57
N ARG A 170 -8.66 3.41 14.35
CA ARG A 170 -8.98 4.82 14.66
C ARG A 170 -9.91 5.44 13.63
N SER A 171 -10.07 4.83 12.44
CA SER A 171 -10.87 5.40 11.35
C SER A 171 -12.37 5.49 11.65
N SER A 172 -12.92 4.57 12.44
CA SER A 172 -14.32 4.58 12.88
C SER A 172 -14.58 3.53 13.96
N LEU A 173 -15.72 3.66 14.68
CA LEU A 173 -16.18 2.64 15.64
C LEU A 173 -16.35 1.26 14.97
N TRP A 174 -16.84 1.24 13.73
CA TRP A 174 -17.03 0.01 12.97
C TRP A 174 -15.69 -0.62 12.56
N ALA A 175 -14.71 0.19 12.15
CA ALA A 175 -13.36 -0.30 11.88
C ALA A 175 -12.72 -0.85 13.15
N ASN A 176 -12.87 -0.16 14.28
CA ASN A 176 -12.36 -0.66 15.56
C ASN A 176 -12.97 -2.02 15.92
N LEU A 177 -14.27 -2.20 15.75
CA LEU A 177 -14.96 -3.48 16.01
C LEU A 177 -14.48 -4.58 15.04
N VAL A 178 -14.55 -4.32 13.72
CA VAL A 178 -14.20 -5.30 12.69
C VAL A 178 -12.75 -5.73 12.81
N PHE A 179 -11.81 -4.77 12.90
CA PHE A 179 -10.39 -5.09 13.01
C PHE A 179 -9.99 -5.60 14.39
N GLY A 180 -10.72 -5.24 15.46
CA GLY A 180 -10.58 -5.87 16.76
C GLY A 180 -10.91 -7.36 16.72
N LEU A 181 -11.98 -7.74 16.05
CA LEU A 181 -12.38 -9.14 15.86
C LEU A 181 -11.41 -9.93 14.97
N THR A 182 -10.71 -9.26 14.02
CA THR A 182 -9.75 -9.95 13.14
C THR A 182 -8.53 -10.50 13.88
N ASN A 183 -8.23 -10.00 15.07
CA ASN A 183 -7.14 -10.49 15.93
C ASN A 183 -7.53 -11.75 16.73
N VAL A 184 -8.83 -12.05 16.82
CA VAL A 184 -9.30 -13.22 17.58
C VAL A 184 -9.20 -14.47 16.69
N PRO A 185 -8.49 -15.52 17.14
CA PRO A 185 -8.41 -16.78 16.40
C PRO A 185 -9.80 -17.28 15.99
N VAL A 186 -9.90 -17.87 14.80
CA VAL A 186 -11.16 -18.35 14.19
C VAL A 186 -12.11 -17.20 13.79
N LEU A 187 -12.41 -16.25 14.70
CA LEU A 187 -13.31 -15.12 14.39
C LEU A 187 -12.73 -14.23 13.29
N GLY A 188 -11.44 -13.93 13.35
CA GLY A 188 -10.78 -13.09 12.33
C GLY A 188 -10.88 -13.68 10.93
N SER A 189 -10.65 -14.98 10.78
CA SER A 189 -10.80 -15.65 9.50
C SER A 189 -12.26 -15.69 9.04
N THR A 190 -13.20 -15.86 9.97
CA THR A 190 -14.64 -15.84 9.70
C THR A 190 -15.11 -14.47 9.22
N VAL A 191 -14.71 -13.38 9.90
CA VAL A 191 -14.99 -12.01 9.50
C VAL A 191 -14.42 -11.71 8.10
N ASN A 192 -13.19 -12.12 7.83
CA ASN A 192 -12.57 -11.93 6.52
C ASN A 192 -13.29 -12.71 5.41
N ARG A 193 -13.82 -13.91 5.69
CA ARG A 193 -14.66 -14.65 4.73
C ARG A 193 -16.03 -14.03 4.54
N LEU A 194 -16.65 -13.49 5.58
CA LEU A 194 -18.00 -12.90 5.50
C LEU A 194 -18.03 -11.46 5.00
N ARG A 195 -16.88 -10.88 4.60
CA ARG A 195 -16.86 -9.51 4.09
C ARG A 195 -17.88 -9.30 2.97
N SER A 196 -18.54 -8.16 3.00
CA SER A 196 -19.53 -7.74 2.00
C SER A 196 -19.13 -6.41 1.36
N LEU A 197 -19.71 -6.10 0.18
CA LEU A 197 -19.45 -4.82 -0.49
C LEU A 197 -19.77 -3.60 0.37
N PRO A 198 -20.87 -3.55 1.15
CA PRO A 198 -21.12 -2.44 2.08
C PRO A 198 -20.01 -2.27 3.12
N VAL A 199 -19.50 -3.39 3.68
CA VAL A 199 -18.40 -3.35 4.67
C VAL A 199 -17.11 -2.84 4.02
N VAL A 200 -16.75 -3.31 2.83
CA VAL A 200 -15.59 -2.83 2.07
C VAL A 200 -15.73 -1.32 1.79
N THR A 201 -16.92 -0.89 1.34
CA THR A 201 -17.18 0.53 1.06
C THR A 201 -17.07 1.39 2.33
N LEU A 202 -17.57 0.90 3.46
CA LEU A 202 -17.49 1.60 4.74
C LEU A 202 -16.03 1.78 5.20
N ILE A 203 -15.22 0.72 5.07
CA ILE A 203 -13.78 0.76 5.41
C ILE A 203 -13.05 1.76 4.51
N LEU A 204 -13.28 1.73 3.20
CA LEU A 204 -12.66 2.67 2.27
C LEU A 204 -13.07 4.12 2.57
N ARG A 205 -14.33 4.35 2.91
CA ARG A 205 -14.81 5.68 3.33
C ARG A 205 -14.18 6.17 4.63
N GLY A 206 -13.79 5.26 5.52
CA GLY A 206 -13.03 5.60 6.73
C GLY A 206 -11.59 6.05 6.47
N GLY A 207 -11.08 5.85 5.26
CA GLY A 207 -9.75 6.28 4.84
C GLY A 207 -9.72 7.57 4.02
N VAL A 208 -10.88 8.15 3.70
CA VAL A 208 -10.98 9.43 2.97
C VAL A 208 -11.76 10.46 3.80
N ARG A 209 -11.43 11.72 3.62
CA ARG A 209 -12.10 12.86 4.25
C ARG A 209 -13.16 13.47 3.33
N ARG A 210 -12.85 13.59 2.04
CA ARG A 210 -13.72 14.18 1.02
C ARG A 210 -14.73 13.14 0.54
N ARG A 211 -16.01 13.51 0.45
CA ARG A 211 -17.12 12.58 0.15
C ARG A 211 -17.04 11.94 -1.24
N ASP A 212 -16.48 12.68 -2.19
CA ASP A 212 -16.32 12.31 -3.62
C ASP A 212 -14.94 11.73 -3.94
N ALA A 213 -14.10 11.53 -2.93
CA ALA A 213 -12.74 11.04 -3.11
C ALA A 213 -12.67 9.63 -3.70
N LEU A 214 -13.61 8.76 -3.33
CA LEU A 214 -13.61 7.37 -3.84
C LEU A 214 -14.17 7.31 -5.26
N PRO A 215 -13.35 6.87 -6.25
CA PRO A 215 -13.81 6.71 -7.61
C PRO A 215 -14.95 5.70 -7.73
N ALA A 216 -15.86 5.96 -8.67
CA ALA A 216 -16.97 5.05 -8.95
C ALA A 216 -16.43 3.67 -9.35
N GLY A 217 -16.96 2.62 -8.73
CA GLY A 217 -16.56 1.24 -9.01
C GLY A 217 -15.36 0.71 -8.21
N LEU A 218 -14.49 1.55 -7.64
CA LEU A 218 -13.30 1.12 -6.90
C LEU A 218 -13.63 0.14 -5.75
N ALA A 219 -14.64 0.47 -4.94
CA ALA A 219 -15.06 -0.41 -3.84
C ALA A 219 -15.57 -1.77 -4.35
N ARG A 220 -16.27 -1.79 -5.48
CA ARG A 220 -16.75 -3.02 -6.14
C ARG A 220 -15.57 -3.84 -6.63
N GLU A 221 -14.60 -3.21 -7.29
CA GLU A 221 -13.40 -3.89 -7.80
C GLU A 221 -12.60 -4.51 -6.64
N ILE A 222 -12.30 -3.76 -5.60
CA ILE A 222 -11.62 -4.27 -4.39
C ILE A 222 -12.41 -5.41 -3.72
N HIS A 223 -13.75 -5.31 -3.69
CA HIS A 223 -14.58 -6.40 -3.17
C HIS A 223 -14.47 -7.66 -4.04
N LEU A 224 -14.51 -7.53 -5.37
CA LEU A 224 -14.39 -8.64 -6.31
C LEU A 224 -13.02 -9.32 -6.22
N VAL A 225 -11.94 -8.54 -6.27
CA VAL A 225 -10.56 -9.03 -6.12
C VAL A 225 -10.42 -9.84 -4.83
N GLY A 226 -11.00 -9.36 -3.76
CA GLY A 226 -11.02 -10.10 -2.51
C GLY A 226 -11.78 -11.43 -2.55
N ASN A 227 -12.56 -11.78 -3.60
CA ASN A 227 -13.17 -13.10 -3.77
C ASN A 227 -12.20 -14.15 -4.34
N ARG A 228 -10.98 -13.76 -4.64
CA ARG A 228 -9.95 -14.69 -5.13
C ARG A 228 -9.59 -15.73 -4.06
N PRO A 229 -9.40 -16.99 -4.44
CA PRO A 229 -8.99 -18.04 -3.51
C PRO A 229 -7.72 -17.66 -2.75
N GLY A 230 -7.72 -17.90 -1.44
CA GLY A 230 -6.57 -17.58 -0.58
C GLY A 230 -6.51 -16.13 -0.06
N HIS A 231 -7.27 -15.19 -0.63
CA HIS A 231 -7.21 -13.79 -0.21
C HIS A 231 -7.55 -13.59 1.28
N ALA A 232 -8.58 -14.25 1.79
CA ALA A 232 -8.94 -14.17 3.21
C ALA A 232 -7.81 -14.68 4.12
N ARG A 233 -7.08 -15.74 3.69
CA ARG A 233 -5.92 -16.28 4.39
C ARG A 233 -4.74 -15.30 4.37
N ALA A 234 -4.41 -14.73 3.22
CA ALA A 234 -3.34 -13.73 3.08
C ALA A 234 -3.58 -12.53 3.99
N ILE A 235 -4.79 -11.97 3.97
CA ILE A 235 -5.16 -10.85 4.86
C ILE A 235 -5.09 -11.26 6.33
N GLY A 236 -5.51 -12.47 6.66
CA GLY A 236 -5.38 -13.01 8.02
C GLY A 236 -3.92 -13.16 8.46
N ALA A 237 -3.02 -13.57 7.57
CA ALA A 237 -1.59 -13.65 7.84
C ALA A 237 -0.99 -12.24 8.05
N LEU A 238 -1.31 -11.27 7.18
CA LEU A 238 -0.87 -9.90 7.31
C LEU A 238 -1.31 -9.28 8.65
N VAL A 239 -2.58 -9.44 9.05
CA VAL A 239 -3.10 -8.92 10.31
C VAL A 239 -2.38 -9.53 11.53
N ARG A 240 -2.00 -10.81 11.48
CA ARG A 240 -1.21 -11.43 12.57
C ARG A 240 0.20 -10.87 12.70
N HIS A 241 0.76 -10.29 11.64
CA HIS A 241 2.13 -9.77 11.60
C HIS A 241 2.21 -8.25 11.43
N TRP A 242 1.10 -7.53 11.53
CA TRP A 242 1.07 -6.09 11.27
C TRP A 242 1.93 -5.25 12.23
N SER A 243 2.23 -5.75 13.44
CA SER A 243 3.18 -5.08 14.36
C SER A 243 4.61 -5.03 13.81
N THR A 244 4.95 -5.86 12.82
CA THR A 244 6.29 -5.86 12.21
C THR A 244 6.61 -4.54 11.50
N TRP A 245 5.60 -3.81 11.02
CA TRP A 245 5.77 -2.49 10.40
C TRP A 245 6.35 -1.46 11.37
N GLU A 246 5.79 -1.38 12.58
CA GLU A 246 6.30 -0.48 13.62
C GLU A 246 7.67 -0.94 14.15
N SER A 247 7.84 -2.23 14.35
CA SER A 247 9.12 -2.78 14.81
C SER A 247 10.28 -2.48 13.84
N ALA A 248 10.00 -2.46 12.53
CA ALA A 248 10.99 -2.20 11.50
C ALA A 248 11.42 -0.72 11.42
N ARG A 249 10.74 0.22 12.09
CA ARG A 249 11.13 1.64 12.13
C ARG A 249 12.55 1.88 12.68
N THR A 250 13.05 0.98 13.51
CA THR A 250 14.44 1.07 14.04
C THR A 250 15.49 1.11 12.92
N GLU A 251 15.13 0.68 11.71
CA GLU A 251 16.02 0.71 10.54
C GLU A 251 16.02 2.07 9.82
N TYR A 252 15.05 2.95 10.09
CA TYR A 252 14.91 4.22 9.38
C TYR A 252 16.10 5.17 9.56
N ALA A 253 16.81 5.07 10.69
CA ALA A 253 18.04 5.81 10.93
C ALA A 253 19.18 5.50 9.94
N ALA A 254 19.09 4.36 9.22
CA ALA A 254 20.06 3.97 8.20
C ALA A 254 19.73 4.55 6.80
N ILE A 255 18.64 5.30 6.65
CA ILE A 255 18.23 5.88 5.37
C ILE A 255 19.14 7.07 5.06
N GLU A 256 19.92 6.97 3.97
CA GLU A 256 20.78 8.04 3.46
C GLU A 256 20.21 8.73 2.23
N ARG A 257 19.04 8.30 1.76
CA ARG A 257 18.38 8.84 0.58
C ARG A 257 17.41 9.96 0.93
N PRO A 258 17.18 10.94 0.03
CA PRO A 258 16.16 11.94 0.25
C PRO A 258 14.79 11.32 0.50
N VAL A 259 14.10 11.78 1.53
CA VAL A 259 12.76 11.31 1.90
C VAL A 259 11.80 12.48 1.99
N LEU A 260 10.64 12.35 1.33
CA LEU A 260 9.48 13.20 1.52
C LEU A 260 8.39 12.41 2.24
N LEU A 261 8.00 12.86 3.42
CA LEU A 261 6.87 12.36 4.17
C LEU A 261 5.64 13.22 3.89
N LEU A 262 4.61 12.64 3.29
CA LEU A 262 3.33 13.31 3.05
C LEU A 262 2.25 12.71 3.95
N TYR A 263 1.58 13.55 4.74
CA TYR A 263 0.48 13.12 5.58
C TYR A 263 -0.79 13.93 5.31
N GLY A 264 -1.95 13.30 5.41
CA GLY A 264 -3.21 14.02 5.57
C GLY A 264 -3.40 14.44 7.03
N ASP A 265 -3.96 15.61 7.28
CA ASP A 265 -4.23 16.09 8.65
C ASP A 265 -5.29 15.24 9.39
N HIS A 266 -6.10 14.49 8.63
CA HIS A 266 -7.08 13.51 9.12
C HIS A 266 -6.63 12.05 8.87
N ASP A 267 -5.32 11.81 8.73
CA ASP A 267 -4.77 10.45 8.71
C ASP A 267 -5.02 9.73 10.05
N TRP A 268 -4.91 8.42 10.04
CA TRP A 268 -5.04 7.59 11.25
C TRP A 268 -3.84 7.71 12.19
N SER A 269 -2.68 8.18 11.72
CA SER A 269 -1.53 8.53 12.55
C SER A 269 -1.79 9.79 13.38
N LEU A 270 -1.21 9.85 14.55
CA LEU A 270 -1.25 11.02 15.42
C LEU A 270 -0.05 11.94 15.15
N ASP A 271 -0.17 13.22 15.51
CA ASP A 271 0.88 14.21 15.25
C ASP A 271 2.25 13.80 15.82
N HIS A 272 2.29 13.19 17.00
CA HIS A 272 3.55 12.72 17.60
C HIS A 272 4.13 11.51 16.84
N GLU A 273 3.30 10.65 16.23
CA GLU A 273 3.76 9.53 15.42
C GLU A 273 4.38 10.02 14.10
N ARG A 274 3.76 11.05 13.48
CA ARG A 274 4.30 11.72 12.28
C ARG A 274 5.62 12.44 12.57
N ALA A 275 5.67 13.16 13.70
CA ALA A 275 6.89 13.83 14.15
C ALA A 275 8.00 12.83 14.45
N ALA A 276 7.68 11.67 15.04
CA ALA A 276 8.64 10.61 15.28
C ALA A 276 9.24 10.07 13.98
N ASN A 277 8.43 9.84 12.93
CA ASN A 277 8.97 9.42 11.63
C ASN A 277 9.92 10.46 11.02
N ALA A 278 9.55 11.74 11.09
CA ALA A 278 10.43 12.82 10.60
C ALA A 278 11.73 12.94 11.42
N HIS A 279 11.70 12.60 12.71
CA HIS A 279 12.87 12.59 13.57
C HIS A 279 13.78 11.38 13.31
N ASP A 280 13.18 10.20 13.13
CA ASP A 280 13.91 8.93 12.98
C ASP A 280 14.59 8.81 11.61
N ILE A 281 14.13 9.56 10.59
CA ILE A 281 14.67 9.54 9.21
C ILE A 281 15.57 10.75 9.00
N PRO A 282 16.89 10.59 8.85
CA PRO A 282 17.81 11.71 8.65
C PRO A 282 17.45 12.56 7.43
N GLY A 283 17.25 13.86 7.64
CA GLY A 283 16.98 14.81 6.56
C GLY A 283 15.62 14.68 5.89
N ALA A 284 14.68 13.95 6.47
CA ALA A 284 13.33 13.83 5.91
C ALA A 284 12.60 15.19 5.88
N GLU A 285 11.94 15.47 4.75
CA GLU A 285 11.02 16.59 4.63
C GLU A 285 9.61 16.12 5.01
N LEU A 286 8.96 16.80 5.96
CA LEU A 286 7.58 16.51 6.36
C LEU A 286 6.63 17.56 5.78
N ARG A 287 5.56 17.10 5.13
CA ARG A 287 4.45 17.93 4.65
C ARG A 287 3.12 17.34 5.14
N VAL A 288 2.19 18.22 5.50
CA VAL A 288 0.84 17.84 5.91
C VAL A 288 -0.17 18.52 4.99
N ILE A 289 -1.03 17.72 4.36
CA ILE A 289 -2.08 18.20 3.46
C ILE A 289 -3.38 18.33 4.26
N SER A 290 -3.96 19.51 4.22
CA SER A 290 -5.17 19.83 4.99
C SER A 290 -6.43 19.22 4.36
N ASN A 291 -7.39 18.87 5.21
CA ASN A 291 -8.69 18.28 4.86
C ASN A 291 -8.54 16.99 4.03
N ALA A 292 -7.60 16.14 4.42
CA ALA A 292 -7.27 14.90 3.74
C ALA A 292 -7.05 13.73 4.71
N GLY A 293 -7.54 12.56 4.35
CA GLY A 293 -7.48 11.33 5.14
C GLY A 293 -6.30 10.44 4.81
N HIS A 294 -6.47 9.14 5.11
CA HIS A 294 -5.42 8.13 4.95
C HIS A 294 -5.13 7.76 3.48
N PHE A 295 -6.14 7.76 2.60
CA PHE A 295 -5.96 7.46 1.17
C PHE A 295 -5.72 8.75 0.39
N LEU A 296 -4.55 9.33 0.63
CA LEU A 296 -4.21 10.67 0.19
C LEU A 296 -4.18 10.81 -1.34
N SER A 297 -3.69 9.77 -2.05
CA SER A 297 -3.65 9.73 -3.52
C SER A 297 -5.04 9.76 -4.17
N LEU A 298 -6.09 9.39 -3.44
CA LEU A 298 -7.48 9.48 -3.88
C LEU A 298 -8.19 10.72 -3.33
N ASP A 299 -7.89 11.06 -2.08
CA ASP A 299 -8.60 12.08 -1.31
C ASP A 299 -8.18 13.50 -1.70
N ALA A 300 -6.88 13.71 -1.93
CA ALA A 300 -6.29 15.00 -2.26
C ALA A 300 -5.24 14.89 -3.39
N PRO A 301 -5.59 14.33 -4.56
CA PRO A 301 -4.62 14.06 -5.63
C PRO A 301 -3.92 15.31 -6.16
N ASP A 302 -4.62 16.42 -6.27
CA ASP A 302 -4.06 17.67 -6.81
C ASP A 302 -3.04 18.25 -5.83
N GLU A 303 -3.32 18.21 -4.53
CA GLU A 303 -2.41 18.66 -3.49
C GLU A 303 -1.19 17.72 -3.38
N VAL A 304 -1.40 16.41 -3.51
CA VAL A 304 -0.28 15.45 -3.57
C VAL A 304 0.63 15.75 -4.76
N LEU A 305 0.07 15.99 -5.94
CA LEU A 305 0.83 16.34 -7.13
C LEU A 305 1.53 17.69 -6.99
N ALA A 306 0.90 18.67 -6.34
CA ALA A 306 1.48 19.99 -6.08
C ALA A 306 2.71 19.93 -5.17
N GLU A 307 2.75 19.02 -4.21
CA GLU A 307 3.93 18.77 -3.36
C GLU A 307 4.97 17.89 -4.06
N LEU A 308 4.51 16.83 -4.73
CA LEU A 308 5.35 15.80 -5.30
C LEU A 308 6.14 16.27 -6.52
N VAL A 309 5.49 16.94 -7.50
CA VAL A 309 6.13 17.30 -8.79
C VAL A 309 7.30 18.28 -8.61
N PRO A 310 7.17 19.37 -7.80
CA PRO A 310 8.30 20.26 -7.54
C PRO A 310 9.44 19.56 -6.77
N TRP A 311 9.12 18.66 -5.83
CA TRP A 311 10.13 17.94 -5.07
C TRP A 311 10.93 16.98 -5.97
N LEU A 312 10.27 16.24 -6.87
CA LEU A 312 10.92 15.40 -7.88
C LEU A 312 11.82 16.23 -8.79
N GLY A 313 11.38 17.42 -9.21
CA GLY A 313 12.17 18.32 -10.05
C GLY A 313 13.48 18.81 -9.39
N LYS A 314 13.49 18.98 -8.06
CA LYS A 314 14.71 19.32 -7.31
C LYS A 314 15.71 18.15 -7.32
N LEU A 315 15.25 16.93 -7.23
CA LEU A 315 16.13 15.74 -7.30
C LEU A 315 16.83 15.65 -8.65
N ASP A 316 16.14 15.96 -9.74
CA ASP A 316 16.70 15.91 -11.10
C ASP A 316 17.77 16.99 -11.30
N SER A 317 17.56 18.21 -10.81
CA SER A 317 18.54 19.30 -10.89
C SER A 317 19.80 19.03 -10.04
N ALA A 318 19.66 18.43 -8.85
CA ALA A 318 20.79 18.06 -8.00
C ALA A 318 21.64 16.91 -8.60
N GLY A 319 20.98 15.93 -9.25
CA GLY A 319 21.68 14.84 -9.94
C GLY A 319 22.47 15.30 -11.18
N GLY A 320 21.95 16.26 -11.95
CA GLY A 320 22.60 16.82 -13.13
C GLY A 320 23.87 17.61 -12.79
N SER A 321 23.90 18.34 -11.69
CA SER A 321 25.08 19.08 -11.24
C SER A 321 26.24 18.17 -10.81
N ASN A 322 25.96 17.03 -10.16
CA ASN A 322 26.98 16.07 -9.74
C ASN A 322 27.60 15.31 -10.92
N GLN A 323 26.84 15.01 -11.97
CA GLN A 323 27.39 14.38 -13.19
C GLN A 323 28.27 15.35 -13.99
N ALA A 324 27.89 16.62 -14.08
CA ALA A 324 28.69 17.64 -14.75
C ALA A 324 30.03 17.89 -14.03
N THR A 325 30.02 17.87 -12.69
CA THR A 325 31.26 18.06 -11.89
C THR A 325 32.17 16.82 -11.98
N ALA A 326 31.61 15.60 -12.01
CA ALA A 326 32.39 14.37 -12.17
C ALA A 326 33.06 14.26 -13.52
N LEU A 327 32.42 14.71 -14.60
CA LEU A 327 33.01 14.78 -15.94
C LEU A 327 34.10 15.85 -16.06
N ALA A 328 33.99 16.97 -15.32
CA ALA A 328 34.98 18.04 -15.31
C ALA A 328 36.29 17.67 -14.54
N HIS A 329 36.24 16.67 -13.64
CA HIS A 329 37.41 16.19 -12.90
C HIS A 329 38.08 14.97 -13.56
N SER A 330 37.50 14.42 -14.63
CA SER A 330 38.02 13.27 -15.39
C SER A 330 38.60 13.69 -16.76
N ALA A 331 38.59 14.96 -17.09
CA ALA A 331 39.22 15.57 -18.26
C ALA A 331 40.47 16.37 -17.84
#